data_9fdf678f527157b5b9f2332bcccc2e39
#
_entry.id   9fdf678f527157b5b9f2332bcccc2e39
#
_cell.length_a   1.000
_cell.length_b   1.000
_cell.length_c   1.000
_cell.angle_alpha   90.00
_cell.angle_beta   90.00
_cell.angle_gamma   90.00
#
_symmetry.space_group_name_H-M   'P 1'
#
loop_
_entity.id
_entity.type
_entity.pdbx_description
1 polymer ?
#
loop_
_entity_poly.entity_id
_entity_poly.type
_entity_poly.pdbx_seq_one_letter_code
_entity_poly.pdbx_strand_id
1 'polypeptide(L)'
;MHDFVVTLGLIFSALIIAGILTRIAFAVTEAITKAPWLDLFVSLFTWIPWGVGVWLDGLSGFLAAIVAELLFLHLFCLVHRAIRGKKGRTLTDAQGRILGPFRNQLCLMVQTPAILVFVQVRLAEILIYPPVAWLGKLPTYRASEWINLSRHKYDGLAGYDLLWCWYCDWMTGIWALGSEMLRNIESFWCPIRFRSDVKNRNISTDFPDVEKWSPSDG
;
A
#
# COMPACT_ATOMS: atom_id res chain seq x y z
N MET A 1 33.14 -5.20 -4.86
CA MET A 1 32.47 -3.92 -5.16
C MET A 1 31.90 -4.05 -6.56
N HIS A 2 30.65 -4.47 -6.66
CA HIS A 2 29.95 -4.32 -7.94
C HIS A 2 29.85 -2.83 -8.23
N ASP A 3 30.13 -2.45 -9.44
CA ASP A 3 30.04 -1.06 -9.85
C ASP A 3 28.58 -0.59 -9.69
N PHE A 4 28.35 0.55 -9.05
CA PHE A 4 27.02 1.19 -8.89
C PHE A 4 26.22 1.14 -10.20
N VAL A 5 26.87 1.41 -11.33
CA VAL A 5 26.24 1.42 -12.65
C VAL A 5 25.75 0.03 -13.07
N VAL A 6 26.52 -1.02 -12.75
CA VAL A 6 26.12 -2.40 -13.05
C VAL A 6 24.92 -2.81 -12.22
N THR A 7 24.94 -2.54 -10.93
CA THR A 7 23.82 -2.84 -10.01
C THR A 7 22.55 -2.08 -10.43
N LEU A 8 22.68 -0.79 -10.76
CA LEU A 8 21.58 0.02 -11.27
C LEU A 8 21.00 -0.58 -12.55
N GLY A 9 21.86 -0.93 -13.52
CA GLY A 9 21.44 -1.52 -14.80
C GLY A 9 20.72 -2.86 -14.62
N LEU A 10 21.19 -3.72 -13.72
CA LEU A 10 20.57 -5.01 -13.41
C LEU A 10 19.17 -4.82 -12.79
N ILE A 11 19.06 -3.98 -11.76
CA ILE A 11 17.78 -3.73 -11.08
C ILE A 11 16.80 -3.05 -12.04
N PHE A 12 17.24 -2.06 -12.80
CA PHE A 12 16.39 -1.36 -13.78
C PHE A 12 15.85 -2.32 -14.84
N SER A 13 16.70 -3.20 -15.37
CA SER A 13 16.29 -4.21 -16.35
C SER A 13 15.29 -5.20 -15.75
N ALA A 14 15.52 -5.64 -14.51
CA ALA A 14 14.58 -6.52 -13.79
C ALA A 14 13.22 -5.85 -13.58
N LEU A 15 13.20 -4.57 -13.21
CA LEU A 15 11.95 -3.79 -13.06
C LEU A 15 11.19 -3.66 -14.39
N ILE A 16 11.89 -3.45 -15.52
CA ILE A 16 11.25 -3.42 -16.84
C ILE A 16 10.60 -4.77 -17.15
N ILE A 17 11.34 -5.87 -16.96
CA ILE A 17 10.81 -7.22 -17.20
C ILE A 17 9.59 -7.48 -16.29
N ALA A 18 9.71 -7.17 -15.00
CA ALA A 18 8.61 -7.28 -14.05
C ALA A 18 7.39 -6.43 -14.48
N GLY A 19 7.63 -5.21 -14.96
CA GLY A 19 6.57 -4.33 -15.47
C GLY A 19 5.84 -4.90 -16.68
N ILE A 20 6.56 -5.50 -17.63
CA ILE A 20 5.97 -6.17 -18.79
C ILE A 20 5.15 -7.39 -18.35
N LEU A 21 5.71 -8.24 -17.48
CA LEU A 21 5.01 -9.43 -16.97
C LEU A 21 3.75 -9.04 -16.18
N THR A 22 3.83 -8.01 -15.36
CA THR A 22 2.69 -7.48 -14.63
C THR A 22 1.61 -6.96 -15.57
N ARG A 23 2.00 -6.27 -16.64
CA ARG A 23 1.06 -5.79 -17.66
C ARG A 23 0.30 -6.94 -18.30
N ILE A 24 0.98 -8.04 -18.59
CA ILE A 24 0.37 -9.25 -19.12
C ILE A 24 -0.57 -9.87 -18.08
N ALA A 25 -0.12 -9.99 -16.83
CA ALA A 25 -0.92 -10.54 -15.74
C ALA A 25 -2.22 -9.74 -15.50
N PHE A 26 -2.16 -8.41 -15.50
CA PHE A 26 -3.36 -7.55 -15.41
C PHE A 26 -4.34 -7.75 -16.58
N ALA A 27 -3.85 -8.13 -17.77
CA ALA A 27 -4.71 -8.41 -18.91
C ALA A 27 -5.38 -9.79 -18.84
N VAL A 28 -4.77 -10.74 -18.10
CA VAL A 28 -5.22 -12.14 -18.04
C VAL A 28 -6.08 -12.41 -16.80
N THR A 29 -5.80 -11.74 -15.66
CA THR A 29 -6.49 -12.03 -14.40
C THR A 29 -6.73 -10.78 -13.55
N GLU A 30 -7.90 -10.72 -12.93
CA GLU A 30 -8.20 -9.70 -11.92
C GLU A 30 -7.58 -10.04 -10.54
N ALA A 31 -7.04 -11.23 -10.33
CA ALA A 31 -6.51 -11.65 -9.04
C ALA A 31 -5.38 -10.74 -8.55
N ILE A 32 -4.54 -10.25 -9.47
CA ILE A 32 -3.41 -9.37 -9.14
C ILE A 32 -3.85 -8.00 -8.58
N THR A 33 -5.10 -7.63 -8.78
CA THR A 33 -5.65 -6.37 -8.25
C THR A 33 -6.11 -6.47 -6.80
N LYS A 34 -5.98 -7.64 -6.17
CA LYS A 34 -6.46 -7.94 -4.82
C LYS A 34 -5.37 -8.60 -3.98
N ALA A 35 -5.37 -8.33 -2.67
CA ALA A 35 -4.49 -9.04 -1.75
C ALA A 35 -4.79 -10.56 -1.76
N PRO A 36 -3.80 -11.45 -1.63
CA PRO A 36 -2.38 -11.14 -1.36
C PRO A 36 -1.53 -10.83 -2.61
N TRP A 37 -2.04 -11.02 -3.83
CA TRP A 37 -1.27 -10.80 -5.06
C TRP A 37 -0.91 -9.34 -5.27
N LEU A 38 -1.79 -8.43 -4.84
CA LEU A 38 -1.52 -6.99 -4.87
C LEU A 38 -0.36 -6.62 -3.94
N ASP A 39 -0.25 -7.26 -2.77
CA ASP A 39 0.86 -7.03 -1.85
C ASP A 39 2.19 -7.45 -2.48
N LEU A 40 2.20 -8.60 -3.17
CA LEU A 40 3.38 -9.06 -3.91
C LEU A 40 3.74 -8.09 -5.03
N PHE A 41 2.74 -7.61 -5.77
CA PHE A 41 2.95 -6.61 -6.82
C PHE A 41 3.57 -5.33 -6.26
N VAL A 42 2.99 -4.75 -5.21
CA VAL A 42 3.54 -3.55 -4.58
C VAL A 42 4.97 -3.80 -4.08
N SER A 43 5.20 -4.95 -3.42
CA SER A 43 6.51 -5.34 -2.90
C SER A 43 7.58 -5.43 -3.99
N LEU A 44 7.23 -5.99 -5.13
CA LEU A 44 8.13 -6.18 -6.28
C LEU A 44 8.64 -4.85 -6.86
N PHE A 45 7.83 -3.79 -6.77
CA PHE A 45 8.16 -2.46 -7.30
C PHE A 45 8.54 -1.43 -6.24
N THR A 46 8.75 -1.87 -4.98
CA THR A 46 9.10 -0.97 -3.88
C THR A 46 10.31 -1.50 -3.10
N TRP A 47 10.10 -2.23 -2.02
CA TRP A 47 11.14 -2.60 -1.08
C TRP A 47 11.98 -3.84 -1.48
N ILE A 48 11.50 -4.73 -2.36
CA ILE A 48 12.29 -5.86 -2.86
C ILE A 48 13.54 -5.40 -3.61
N PRO A 49 13.47 -4.44 -4.55
CA PRO A 49 14.66 -3.91 -5.21
C PRO A 49 15.68 -3.33 -4.23
N TRP A 50 15.23 -2.70 -3.14
CA TRP A 50 16.13 -2.19 -2.10
C TRP A 50 16.89 -3.32 -1.40
N GLY A 51 16.18 -4.39 -1.02
CA GLY A 51 16.80 -5.57 -0.41
C GLY A 51 17.79 -6.23 -1.35
N VAL A 52 17.46 -6.36 -2.62
CA VAL A 52 18.37 -6.89 -3.66
C VAL A 52 19.58 -5.98 -3.83
N GLY A 53 19.40 -4.67 -3.88
CA GLY A 53 20.48 -3.71 -3.97
C GLY A 53 21.45 -3.81 -2.79
N VAL A 54 20.92 -3.85 -1.57
CA VAL A 54 21.73 -4.05 -0.35
C VAL A 54 22.50 -5.38 -0.41
N TRP A 55 21.87 -6.44 -0.88
CA TRP A 55 22.51 -7.75 -0.99
C TRP A 55 23.64 -7.77 -2.01
N LEU A 56 23.49 -7.04 -3.14
CA LEU A 56 24.48 -7.00 -4.21
C LEU A 56 25.69 -6.12 -3.85
N ASP A 57 25.49 -4.93 -3.30
CA ASP A 57 26.56 -3.94 -3.10
C ASP A 57 26.33 -3.00 -1.88
N GLY A 58 25.69 -3.50 -0.84
CA GLY A 58 25.47 -2.75 0.40
C GLY A 58 24.76 -1.41 0.18
N LEU A 59 25.29 -0.34 0.81
CA LEU A 59 24.69 1.00 0.70
C LEU A 59 24.70 1.55 -0.73
N SER A 60 25.76 1.28 -1.49
CA SER A 60 25.87 1.67 -2.89
C SER A 60 24.76 1.01 -3.72
N GLY A 61 24.53 -0.29 -3.51
CA GLY A 61 23.45 -1.02 -4.16
C GLY A 61 22.06 -0.56 -3.75
N PHE A 62 21.86 -0.19 -2.49
CA PHE A 62 20.61 0.43 -2.03
C PHE A 62 20.31 1.73 -2.76
N LEU A 63 21.30 2.61 -2.88
CA LEU A 63 21.15 3.87 -3.62
C LEU A 63 20.91 3.62 -5.12
N ALA A 64 21.60 2.64 -5.71
CA ALA A 64 21.38 2.23 -7.09
C ALA A 64 19.94 1.73 -7.31
N ALA A 65 19.37 0.97 -6.37
CA ALA A 65 18.00 0.50 -6.43
C ALA A 65 16.99 1.65 -6.40
N ILE A 66 17.16 2.61 -5.51
CA ILE A 66 16.31 3.80 -5.46
C ILE A 66 16.33 4.55 -6.79
N VAL A 67 17.53 4.77 -7.36
CA VAL A 67 17.65 5.46 -8.64
C VAL A 67 17.01 4.65 -9.77
N ALA A 68 17.18 3.33 -9.77
CA ALA A 68 16.56 2.44 -10.77
C ALA A 68 15.04 2.50 -10.70
N GLU A 69 14.45 2.47 -9.50
CA GLU A 69 13.00 2.61 -9.30
C GLU A 69 12.47 3.97 -9.78
N LEU A 70 13.13 5.05 -9.42
CA LEU A 70 12.72 6.39 -9.87
C LEU A 70 12.74 6.50 -11.39
N LEU A 71 13.79 5.97 -12.02
CA LEU A 71 13.89 5.94 -13.48
C LEU A 71 12.81 5.07 -14.11
N PHE A 72 12.55 3.87 -13.54
CA PHE A 72 11.51 2.97 -14.00
C PHE A 72 10.12 3.61 -13.88
N LEU A 73 9.78 4.15 -12.73
CA LEU A 73 8.49 4.80 -12.49
C LEU A 73 8.28 5.99 -13.43
N HIS A 74 9.32 6.78 -13.65
CA HIS A 74 9.25 7.90 -14.58
C HIS A 74 9.03 7.42 -16.01
N LEU A 75 9.81 6.44 -16.46
CA LEU A 75 9.66 5.83 -17.78
C LEU A 75 8.27 5.22 -17.97
N PHE A 76 7.78 4.45 -16.98
CA PHE A 76 6.43 3.89 -16.99
C PHE A 76 5.37 4.99 -17.15
N CYS A 77 5.45 6.05 -16.38
CA CYS A 77 4.50 7.16 -16.44
C CYS A 77 4.50 7.86 -17.81
N LEU A 78 5.68 8.09 -18.40
CA LEU A 78 5.80 8.69 -19.71
C LEU A 78 5.21 7.80 -20.80
N VAL A 79 5.60 6.52 -20.83
CA VAL A 79 5.12 5.54 -21.83
C VAL A 79 3.62 5.34 -21.71
N HIS A 80 3.11 5.15 -20.48
CA HIS A 80 1.67 4.97 -20.26
C HIS A 80 0.87 6.20 -20.71
N ARG A 81 1.38 7.41 -20.41
CA ARG A 81 0.75 8.66 -20.86
C ARG A 81 0.79 8.83 -22.38
N ALA A 82 1.87 8.43 -23.02
CA ALA A 82 2.00 8.47 -24.47
C ALA A 82 1.01 7.53 -25.18
N ILE A 83 0.83 6.31 -24.63
CA ILE A 83 -0.09 5.29 -25.19
C ILE A 83 -1.57 5.65 -24.93
N ARG A 84 -1.92 6.07 -23.72
CA ARG A 84 -3.31 6.35 -23.33
C ARG A 84 -3.80 7.72 -23.72
N GLY A 85 -2.88 8.64 -23.96
CA GLY A 85 -3.20 10.05 -24.21
C GLY A 85 -3.66 10.79 -22.95
N LYS A 86 -3.80 12.11 -23.09
CA LYS A 86 -4.30 12.99 -22.01
C LYS A 86 -5.82 13.08 -22.12
N LYS A 87 -6.53 12.42 -21.22
CA LYS A 87 -7.99 12.57 -21.08
C LYS A 87 -8.29 13.36 -19.80
N GLY A 88 -8.69 14.62 -19.94
CA GLY A 88 -9.07 15.45 -18.81
C GLY A 88 -7.90 16.17 -18.09
N ARG A 89 -8.19 16.71 -16.91
CA ARG A 89 -7.19 17.42 -16.08
C ARG A 89 -6.38 16.42 -15.28
N THR A 90 -5.06 16.56 -15.30
CA THR A 90 -4.19 15.76 -14.44
C THR A 90 -4.19 16.29 -13.01
N LEU A 91 -3.80 15.44 -12.05
CA LEU A 91 -3.59 15.83 -10.65
C LEU A 91 -2.62 17.03 -10.58
N THR A 92 -1.52 16.98 -11.33
CA THR A 92 -0.54 18.07 -11.40
C THR A 92 -1.16 19.36 -11.91
N ASP A 93 -2.01 19.31 -12.93
CA ASP A 93 -2.69 20.49 -13.46
C ASP A 93 -3.71 21.06 -12.46
N ALA A 94 -4.45 20.20 -11.76
CA ALA A 94 -5.49 20.62 -10.83
C ALA A 94 -4.89 21.19 -9.53
N GLN A 95 -4.03 20.44 -8.88
CA GLN A 95 -3.42 20.81 -7.61
C GLN A 95 -2.34 21.89 -7.79
N GLY A 96 -1.63 21.87 -8.91
CA GLY A 96 -0.65 22.90 -9.25
C GLY A 96 -1.25 24.31 -9.37
N ARG A 97 -2.53 24.42 -9.71
CA ARG A 97 -3.25 25.73 -9.72
C ARG A 97 -3.53 26.27 -8.31
N ILE A 98 -3.72 25.37 -7.34
CA ILE A 98 -4.04 25.72 -5.95
C ILE A 98 -2.76 25.98 -5.15
N LEU A 99 -1.80 25.07 -5.24
CA LEU A 99 -0.60 25.07 -4.41
C LEU A 99 0.64 25.68 -5.11
N GLY A 100 0.57 25.81 -6.43
CA GLY A 100 1.73 26.01 -7.27
C GLY A 100 2.46 24.70 -7.59
N PRO A 101 3.12 24.58 -8.76
CA PRO A 101 3.70 23.31 -9.22
C PRO A 101 4.80 22.78 -8.30
N PHE A 102 5.64 23.65 -7.75
CA PHE A 102 6.73 23.26 -6.87
C PHE A 102 6.24 22.69 -5.54
N ARG A 103 5.30 23.37 -4.87
CA ARG A 103 4.73 22.92 -3.59
C ARG A 103 3.96 21.60 -3.76
N ASN A 104 3.20 21.48 -4.86
CA ASN A 104 2.49 20.25 -5.18
C ASN A 104 3.45 19.07 -5.32
N GLN A 105 4.53 19.23 -6.09
CA GLN A 105 5.54 18.17 -6.26
C GLN A 105 6.24 17.83 -4.94
N LEU A 106 6.56 18.82 -4.12
CA LEU A 106 7.18 18.61 -2.82
C LEU A 106 6.24 17.84 -1.87
N CYS A 107 4.95 18.18 -1.84
CA CYS A 107 3.95 17.44 -1.05
C CYS A 107 3.89 15.95 -1.45
N LEU A 108 3.89 15.67 -2.74
CA LEU A 108 3.87 14.29 -3.25
C LEU A 108 5.15 13.53 -2.84
N MET A 109 6.32 14.16 -2.94
CA MET A 109 7.59 13.55 -2.53
C MET A 109 7.66 13.28 -1.03
N VAL A 110 7.18 14.19 -0.20
CA VAL A 110 7.17 14.04 1.26
C VAL A 110 6.22 12.91 1.72
N GLN A 111 5.20 12.60 0.96
CA GLN A 111 4.28 11.49 1.26
C GLN A 111 4.87 10.11 0.89
N THR A 112 5.81 10.05 -0.04
CA THR A 112 6.35 8.76 -0.54
C THR A 112 6.90 7.85 0.58
N PRO A 113 7.65 8.34 1.60
CA PRO A 113 8.13 7.52 2.69
C PRO A 113 7.03 6.87 3.54
N ALA A 114 5.78 7.34 3.45
CA ALA A 114 4.65 6.74 4.17
C ALA A 114 4.43 5.27 3.78
N ILE A 115 4.92 4.83 2.62
CA ILE A 115 4.84 3.42 2.20
C ILE A 115 5.46 2.48 3.25
N LEU A 116 6.52 2.90 3.93
CA LEU A 116 7.18 2.08 4.96
C LEU A 116 6.25 1.81 6.14
N VAL A 117 5.41 2.78 6.51
CA VAL A 117 4.41 2.62 7.58
C VAL A 117 3.35 1.60 7.14
N PHE A 118 2.86 1.70 5.91
CA PHE A 118 1.85 0.76 5.39
C PHE A 118 2.38 -0.66 5.25
N VAL A 119 3.65 -0.83 4.86
CA VAL A 119 4.30 -2.15 4.86
C VAL A 119 4.34 -2.74 6.27
N GLN A 120 4.66 -1.95 7.30
CA GLN A 120 4.68 -2.42 8.69
C GLN A 120 3.27 -2.81 9.17
N VAL A 121 2.25 -1.99 8.89
CA VAL A 121 0.85 -2.33 9.20
C VAL A 121 0.46 -3.63 8.51
N ARG A 122 0.80 -3.78 7.22
CA ARG A 122 0.49 -4.99 6.47
C ARG A 122 1.18 -6.24 7.03
N LEU A 123 2.42 -6.12 7.45
CA LEU A 123 3.13 -7.22 8.12
C LEU A 123 2.46 -7.59 9.45
N ALA A 124 1.99 -6.62 10.23
CA ALA A 124 1.24 -6.89 11.45
C ALA A 124 -0.09 -7.62 11.17
N GLU A 125 -0.82 -7.22 10.13
CA GLU A 125 -2.05 -7.90 9.69
C GLU A 125 -1.82 -9.37 9.30
N ILE A 126 -0.67 -9.68 8.68
CA ILE A 126 -0.34 -11.02 8.20
C ILE A 126 0.28 -11.90 9.29
N LEU A 127 1.15 -11.32 10.13
CA LEU A 127 1.98 -12.09 11.05
C LEU A 127 1.46 -12.06 12.50
N ILE A 128 0.89 -10.94 12.94
CA ILE A 128 0.48 -10.73 14.34
C ILE A 128 -0.99 -11.03 14.52
N TYR A 129 -1.86 -10.47 13.69
CA TYR A 129 -3.29 -10.61 13.87
C TYR A 129 -3.81 -12.06 13.80
N PRO A 130 -3.40 -12.92 12.85
CA PRO A 130 -3.95 -14.27 12.75
C PRO A 130 -3.74 -15.14 14.00
N PRO A 131 -2.53 -15.23 14.60
CA PRO A 131 -2.37 -15.97 15.84
C PRO A 131 -3.14 -15.36 17.01
N VAL A 132 -3.23 -14.02 17.09
CA VAL A 132 -4.04 -13.34 18.12
C VAL A 132 -5.52 -13.63 17.93
N ALA A 133 -6.02 -13.56 16.70
CA ALA A 133 -7.41 -13.89 16.39
C ALA A 133 -7.76 -15.35 16.70
N TRP A 134 -6.85 -16.27 16.37
CA TRP A 134 -7.04 -17.69 16.67
C TRP A 134 -7.08 -17.96 18.18
N LEU A 135 -6.14 -17.39 18.94
CA LEU A 135 -6.10 -17.55 20.42
C LEU A 135 -7.26 -16.86 21.13
N GLY A 136 -7.59 -15.64 20.70
CA GLY A 136 -8.64 -14.81 21.31
C GLY A 136 -10.04 -15.06 20.74
N LYS A 137 -10.19 -15.95 19.76
CA LYS A 137 -11.44 -16.19 19.01
C LYS A 137 -12.01 -14.90 18.42
N LEU A 138 -11.14 -13.99 17.97
CA LEU A 138 -11.52 -12.73 17.35
C LEU A 138 -12.01 -12.94 15.91
N PRO A 139 -12.75 -11.99 15.34
CA PRO A 139 -13.18 -12.03 13.95
C PRO A 139 -12.00 -12.20 12.99
N THR A 140 -12.20 -12.94 11.92
CA THR A 140 -11.23 -13.12 10.84
C THR A 140 -11.69 -12.39 9.58
N TYR A 141 -10.74 -11.83 8.82
CA TYR A 141 -11.02 -11.02 7.65
C TYR A 141 -10.38 -11.57 6.39
N ARG A 142 -11.06 -11.44 5.26
CA ARG A 142 -10.49 -11.70 3.94
C ARG A 142 -9.84 -10.43 3.42
N ALA A 143 -8.51 -10.38 3.40
CA ALA A 143 -7.78 -9.19 2.97
C ALA A 143 -8.18 -8.70 1.57
N SER A 144 -8.57 -9.61 0.66
CA SER A 144 -9.01 -9.26 -0.69
C SER A 144 -10.29 -8.41 -0.76
N GLU A 145 -11.09 -8.41 0.29
CA GLU A 145 -12.31 -7.58 0.38
C GLU A 145 -11.98 -6.14 0.76
N TRP A 146 -10.87 -5.92 1.45
CA TRP A 146 -10.41 -4.63 1.96
C TRP A 146 -9.33 -4.00 1.07
N ILE A 147 -8.38 -4.81 0.62
CA ILE A 147 -7.20 -4.37 -0.13
C ILE A 147 -7.38 -4.80 -1.57
N ASN A 148 -7.89 -3.89 -2.39
CA ASN A 148 -8.12 -4.12 -3.82
C ASN A 148 -7.97 -2.83 -4.61
N LEU A 149 -7.55 -2.95 -5.87
CA LEU A 149 -7.50 -1.84 -6.82
C LEU A 149 -8.84 -1.72 -7.51
N SER A 150 -9.57 -0.68 -7.23
CA SER A 150 -10.87 -0.39 -7.86
C SER A 150 -10.79 0.70 -8.91
N ARG A 151 -9.89 1.66 -8.72
CA ARG A 151 -9.80 2.89 -9.52
C ARG A 151 -9.09 2.74 -10.85
N HIS A 152 -8.36 1.62 -11.08
CA HIS A 152 -7.71 1.36 -12.35
C HIS A 152 -8.69 1.22 -13.54
N LYS A 153 -9.96 0.98 -13.26
CA LYS A 153 -11.03 0.87 -14.25
C LYS A 153 -11.50 2.24 -14.78
N TYR A 154 -11.11 3.34 -14.15
CA TYR A 154 -11.47 4.67 -14.63
C TYR A 154 -10.70 5.03 -15.90
N ASP A 155 -11.44 5.31 -16.97
CA ASP A 155 -10.89 5.89 -18.19
C ASP A 155 -10.40 7.31 -17.91
N GLY A 156 -9.16 7.60 -18.29
CA GLY A 156 -8.60 8.95 -18.13
C GLY A 156 -7.45 9.02 -17.13
N LEU A 157 -7.27 8.03 -16.26
CA LEU A 157 -6.09 7.95 -15.42
C LEU A 157 -4.88 7.49 -16.27
N ALA A 158 -3.84 8.32 -16.34
CA ALA A 158 -2.64 8.03 -17.11
C ALA A 158 -1.37 8.52 -16.40
N GLY A 159 -0.30 7.73 -16.52
CA GLY A 159 0.99 8.06 -15.94
C GLY A 159 0.93 8.19 -14.42
N TYR A 160 1.38 9.32 -13.89
CA TYR A 160 1.44 9.57 -12.44
C TYR A 160 0.08 9.52 -11.75
N ASP A 161 -1.00 9.96 -12.41
CA ASP A 161 -2.34 9.94 -11.81
C ASP A 161 -2.80 8.50 -11.55
N LEU A 162 -2.51 7.58 -12.48
CA LEU A 162 -2.78 6.15 -12.30
C LEU A 162 -1.95 5.56 -11.16
N LEU A 163 -0.64 5.88 -11.12
CA LEU A 163 0.26 5.41 -10.08
C LEU A 163 -0.20 5.85 -8.69
N TRP A 164 -0.57 7.12 -8.53
CA TRP A 164 -1.10 7.65 -7.28
C TRP A 164 -2.43 6.99 -6.87
N CYS A 165 -3.32 6.72 -7.82
CA CYS A 165 -4.56 6.01 -7.53
C CYS A 165 -4.32 4.58 -7.06
N TRP A 166 -3.39 3.85 -7.66
CA TRP A 166 -3.03 2.50 -7.21
C TRP A 166 -2.45 2.50 -5.80
N TYR A 167 -1.52 3.41 -5.57
CA TYR A 167 -0.90 3.58 -4.26
C TYR A 167 -1.94 3.93 -3.18
N CYS A 168 -2.83 4.87 -3.48
CA CYS A 168 -3.89 5.29 -2.58
C CYS A 168 -4.88 4.15 -2.27
N ASP A 169 -5.31 3.37 -3.27
CA ASP A 169 -6.22 2.23 -3.06
C ASP A 169 -5.58 1.18 -2.14
N TRP A 170 -4.32 0.82 -2.39
CA TRP A 170 -3.59 -0.12 -1.56
C TRP A 170 -3.43 0.37 -0.12
N MET A 171 -2.96 1.60 0.08
CA MET A 171 -2.78 2.18 1.41
C MET A 171 -4.10 2.29 2.18
N THR A 172 -5.15 2.75 1.50
CA THR A 172 -6.46 2.92 2.13
C THR A 172 -7.04 1.58 2.58
N GLY A 173 -6.88 0.53 1.77
CA GLY A 173 -7.31 -0.82 2.10
C GLY A 173 -6.59 -1.38 3.33
N ILE A 174 -5.27 -1.25 3.39
CA ILE A 174 -4.46 -1.66 4.55
C ILE A 174 -4.89 -0.89 5.79
N TRP A 175 -5.00 0.43 5.70
CA TRP A 175 -5.38 1.23 6.85
C TRP A 175 -6.77 0.88 7.39
N ALA A 176 -7.72 0.65 6.50
CA ALA A 176 -9.08 0.27 6.88
C ALA A 176 -9.10 -1.10 7.58
N LEU A 177 -8.44 -2.11 7.01
CA LEU A 177 -8.34 -3.44 7.59
C LEU A 177 -7.58 -3.43 8.92
N GLY A 178 -6.41 -2.78 8.95
CA GLY A 178 -5.58 -2.67 10.16
C GLY A 178 -6.30 -1.96 11.31
N SER A 179 -7.05 -0.90 11.01
CA SER A 179 -7.86 -0.19 12.00
C SER A 179 -8.97 -1.09 12.58
N GLU A 180 -9.62 -1.90 11.75
CA GLU A 180 -10.65 -2.83 12.21
C GLU A 180 -10.06 -3.93 13.09
N MET A 181 -8.93 -4.51 12.67
CA MET A 181 -8.19 -5.49 13.46
C MET A 181 -7.74 -4.94 14.80
N LEU A 182 -7.21 -3.71 14.82
CA LEU A 182 -6.75 -3.05 16.04
C LEU A 182 -7.92 -2.78 17.00
N ARG A 183 -9.05 -2.29 16.49
CA ARG A 183 -10.26 -2.08 17.30
C ARG A 183 -10.73 -3.35 18.00
N ASN A 184 -10.69 -4.49 17.29
CA ASN A 184 -11.05 -5.77 17.90
C ASN A 184 -10.10 -6.16 19.03
N ILE A 185 -8.79 -5.97 18.85
CA ILE A 185 -7.77 -6.23 19.86
C ILE A 185 -7.99 -5.32 21.08
N GLU A 186 -8.14 -4.01 20.84
CA GLU A 186 -8.37 -3.03 21.90
C GLU A 186 -9.63 -3.34 22.69
N SER A 187 -10.72 -3.64 22.01
CA SER A 187 -12.00 -3.97 22.67
C SER A 187 -11.90 -5.22 23.51
N PHE A 188 -11.21 -6.25 23.02
CA PHE A 188 -11.10 -7.52 23.73
C PHE A 188 -10.29 -7.38 25.02
N TRP A 189 -9.17 -6.65 25.00
CA TRP A 189 -8.31 -6.44 26.18
C TRP A 189 -8.54 -5.11 26.89
N CYS A 190 -9.60 -4.37 26.59
CA CYS A 190 -9.88 -3.10 27.24
C CYS A 190 -10.35 -3.30 28.69
N PRO A 191 -9.59 -2.90 29.72
CA PRO A 191 -9.97 -3.10 31.12
C PRO A 191 -11.15 -2.23 31.53
N ILE A 192 -11.38 -1.12 30.81
CA ILE A 192 -12.50 -0.19 31.06
C ILE A 192 -13.83 -0.80 30.67
N ARG A 193 -13.86 -1.71 29.74
CA ARG A 193 -15.05 -2.36 29.21
C ARG A 193 -15.86 -3.07 30.30
N PHE A 194 -15.20 -3.63 31.32
CA PHE A 194 -15.82 -4.35 32.42
C PHE A 194 -16.21 -3.44 33.62
N ARG A 195 -16.10 -2.13 33.46
CA ARG A 195 -16.40 -1.17 34.53
C ARG A 195 -17.74 -0.50 34.28
N SER A 196 -18.70 -0.75 35.14
CA SER A 196 -20.02 -0.13 35.09
C SER A 196 -20.02 1.36 35.46
N ASP A 197 -18.98 1.83 36.15
CA ASP A 197 -18.83 3.22 36.62
C ASP A 197 -18.28 4.16 35.53
N VAL A 198 -17.76 3.62 34.43
CA VAL A 198 -17.20 4.41 33.33
C VAL A 198 -18.22 4.54 32.21
N LYS A 199 -18.83 5.70 32.08
CA LYS A 199 -19.64 6.06 30.90
C LYS A 199 -18.76 6.34 29.68
N ASN A 200 -18.24 5.29 29.06
CA ASN A 200 -17.56 5.46 27.78
C ASN A 200 -18.61 5.41 26.67
N ARG A 201 -19.02 6.59 26.20
CA ARG A 201 -20.00 6.73 25.11
C ARG A 201 -19.51 6.18 23.78
N ASN A 202 -18.21 5.95 23.63
CA ASN A 202 -17.60 5.58 22.36
C ASN A 202 -17.45 4.06 22.20
N ILE A 203 -17.46 3.26 23.27
CA ILE A 203 -17.23 1.81 23.17
C ILE A 203 -18.28 1.15 22.26
N SER A 204 -19.57 1.44 22.43
CA SER A 204 -20.62 0.84 21.61
C SER A 204 -20.63 1.35 20.16
N THR A 205 -20.11 2.55 19.93
CA THR A 205 -20.04 3.16 18.59
C THR A 205 -18.77 2.76 17.85
N ASP A 206 -17.63 2.77 18.55
CA ASP A 206 -16.32 2.46 17.96
C ASP A 206 -16.08 0.95 17.84
N PHE A 207 -16.74 0.14 18.68
CA PHE A 207 -16.57 -1.32 18.74
C PHE A 207 -17.90 -2.07 18.73
N PRO A 208 -18.69 -1.98 17.66
CA PRO A 208 -20.04 -2.56 17.59
C PRO A 208 -20.06 -4.09 17.73
N ASP A 209 -18.95 -4.76 17.45
CA ASP A 209 -18.86 -6.22 17.55
C ASP A 209 -18.49 -6.74 18.95
N VAL A 210 -18.17 -5.84 19.87
CA VAL A 210 -17.80 -6.21 21.25
C VAL A 210 -18.91 -6.98 21.97
N GLU A 211 -20.17 -6.60 21.77
CA GLU A 211 -21.30 -7.28 22.36
C GLU A 211 -21.53 -8.68 21.80
N LYS A 212 -21.13 -8.94 20.57
CA LYS A 212 -21.35 -10.24 19.90
C LYS A 212 -20.45 -11.36 20.43
N TRP A 213 -19.27 -11.03 20.92
CA TRP A 213 -18.28 -12.00 21.37
C TRP A 213 -17.79 -11.79 22.82
N SER A 214 -18.43 -10.87 23.53
CA SER A 214 -18.31 -10.74 24.97
C SER A 214 -19.52 -11.37 25.65
N PRO A 215 -19.32 -12.21 26.68
CA PRO A 215 -20.41 -12.59 27.52
C PRO A 215 -21.11 -11.32 28.05
N SER A 216 -22.40 -11.20 27.84
CA SER A 216 -23.20 -10.23 28.58
C SER A 216 -23.01 -10.54 30.06
N ASP A 217 -22.49 -9.59 30.82
CA ASP A 217 -22.43 -9.70 32.27
C ASP A 217 -23.86 -9.90 32.74
N GLY A 218 -24.13 -11.13 33.17
CA GLY A 218 -25.39 -11.45 33.85
C GLY A 218 -25.42 -10.86 35.24
#